data_53b510ca618e24b3d5bb18846d5a0f10
#
_entry.id   53b510ca618e24b3d5bb18846d5a0f10
#
_cell.length_a   1.000
_cell.length_b   1.000
_cell.length_c   1.000
_cell.angle_alpha   90.00
_cell.angle_beta   90.00
_cell.angle_gamma   90.00
#
_symmetry.space_group_name_H-M   'P 1'
#
loop_
_entity.id
_entity.type
_entity.pdbx_description
1 polymer ?
#
loop_
_entity_poly.entity_id
_entity_poly.type
_entity_poly.pdbx_seq_one_letter_code
_entity_poly.pdbx_strand_id
1 'polypeptide(L)'
;MADAVTRVLFVCHANIVRSPLAEGVMRHLVAERGLTERFVIASAGISAYEGVAPDAGSIAVAAAHGITLVSRSRQMTRVDLYDHHHVLVADRPVLAKIRSLTGSAFGEIGGPGKTGARVRLLAQLADPHAQGDALDVA
;
A
#
# COMPACT_ATOMS: atom_id res chain seq x y z
N MET A 1 -17.92 -20.70 10.59
CA MET A 1 -16.91 -20.58 9.54
C MET A 1 -16.32 -19.17 9.55
N ALA A 2 -15.00 -19.08 9.62
CA ALA A 2 -14.37 -17.77 9.62
C ALA A 2 -14.50 -17.10 8.25
N ASP A 3 -14.78 -15.80 8.26
CA ASP A 3 -14.80 -15.02 7.04
C ASP A 3 -13.40 -14.95 6.43
N ALA A 4 -13.32 -14.92 5.13
CA ALA A 4 -12.05 -14.76 4.43
C ALA A 4 -11.42 -13.41 4.78
N VAL A 5 -10.11 -13.42 5.04
CA VAL A 5 -9.35 -12.21 5.33
C VAL A 5 -8.79 -11.66 4.02
N THR A 6 -8.98 -10.36 3.81
CA THR A 6 -8.38 -9.66 2.67
C THR A 6 -7.10 -8.96 3.12
N ARG A 7 -6.01 -9.21 2.43
CA ARG A 7 -4.69 -8.67 2.76
C ARG A 7 -4.33 -7.56 1.78
N VAL A 8 -4.08 -6.36 2.33
CA VAL A 8 -3.82 -5.15 1.57
C VAL A 8 -2.45 -4.59 1.94
N LEU A 9 -1.63 -4.31 0.94
CA LEU A 9 -0.32 -3.70 1.12
C LEU A 9 -0.27 -2.35 0.40
N PHE A 10 0.12 -1.32 1.14
CA PHE A 10 0.41 0.00 0.57
C PHE A 10 1.91 0.13 0.35
N VAL A 11 2.32 0.60 -0.83
CA VAL A 11 3.73 0.71 -1.18
C VAL A 11 4.05 2.12 -1.67
N CYS A 12 5.09 2.72 -1.11
CA CYS A 12 5.70 3.95 -1.60
C CYS A 12 7.21 3.76 -1.73
N HIS A 13 7.96 4.84 -1.87
CA HIS A 13 9.41 4.73 -2.05
C HIS A 13 10.10 4.24 -0.78
N ALA A 14 10.03 5.01 0.30
CA ALA A 14 10.81 4.76 1.53
C ALA A 14 10.00 4.17 2.69
N ASN A 15 8.69 4.07 2.56
CA ASN A 15 7.78 3.58 3.61
C ASN A 15 7.84 4.42 4.91
N ILE A 16 7.97 5.72 4.78
CA ILE A 16 7.98 6.63 5.93
C ILE A 16 6.94 7.76 5.83
N VAL A 17 6.41 8.07 4.64
CA VAL A 17 5.46 9.16 4.45
C VAL A 17 4.11 8.64 3.94
N ARG A 18 4.03 8.31 2.66
CA ARG A 18 2.74 8.05 1.98
C ARG A 18 2.12 6.70 2.36
N SER A 19 2.89 5.63 2.31
CA SER A 19 2.33 4.32 2.61
C SER A 19 2.00 4.10 4.08
N PRO A 20 2.78 4.61 5.06
CA PRO A 20 2.35 4.56 6.45
C PRO A 20 1.07 5.34 6.70
N LEU A 21 0.91 6.50 6.06
CA LEU A 21 -0.29 7.30 6.19
C LEU A 21 -1.51 6.58 5.61
N ALA A 22 -1.38 6.01 4.41
CA ALA A 22 -2.44 5.23 3.78
C ALA A 22 -2.84 4.02 4.64
N GLU A 23 -1.85 3.31 5.17
CA GLU A 23 -2.08 2.19 6.09
C GLU A 23 -2.87 2.63 7.31
N GLY A 24 -2.46 3.73 7.95
CA GLY A 24 -3.11 4.27 9.13
C GLY A 24 -4.55 4.69 8.87
N VAL A 25 -4.80 5.37 7.75
CA VAL A 25 -6.15 5.78 7.35
C VAL A 25 -7.04 4.57 7.12
N MET A 26 -6.57 3.56 6.40
CA MET A 26 -7.37 2.38 6.14
C MET A 26 -7.67 1.59 7.41
N ARG A 27 -6.69 1.43 8.32
CA ARG A 27 -6.90 0.79 9.62
C ARG A 27 -7.99 1.51 10.40
N HIS A 28 -7.97 2.83 10.40
CA HIS A 28 -8.96 3.65 11.10
C HIS A 28 -10.36 3.44 10.51
N LEU A 29 -10.49 3.52 9.18
CA LEU A 29 -11.77 3.35 8.50
C LEU A 29 -12.34 1.95 8.69
N VAL A 30 -11.50 0.94 8.62
CA VAL A 30 -11.89 -0.46 8.84
C VAL A 30 -12.39 -0.67 10.27
N ALA A 31 -11.70 -0.08 11.25
CA ALA A 31 -12.10 -0.15 12.65
C ALA A 31 -13.45 0.55 12.91
N GLU A 32 -13.65 1.73 12.31
CA GLU A 32 -14.92 2.46 12.42
C GLU A 32 -16.10 1.65 11.88
N ARG A 33 -15.87 0.81 10.90
CA ARG A 33 -16.91 -0.03 10.28
C ARG A 33 -17.04 -1.41 10.92
N GLY A 34 -16.27 -1.68 11.97
CA GLY A 34 -16.31 -2.99 12.64
C GLY A 34 -15.75 -4.13 11.78
N LEU A 35 -14.84 -3.84 10.87
CA LEU A 35 -14.30 -4.80 9.92
C LEU A 35 -12.85 -5.20 10.17
N THR A 36 -12.32 -4.88 11.36
CA THR A 36 -10.90 -5.11 11.69
C THR A 36 -10.46 -6.55 11.46
N GLU A 37 -11.32 -7.51 11.78
CA GLU A 37 -10.98 -8.92 11.64
C GLU A 37 -11.04 -9.44 10.20
N ARG A 38 -11.54 -8.62 9.27
CA ARG A 38 -11.67 -8.98 7.86
C ARG A 38 -10.50 -8.52 7.01
N PHE A 39 -9.62 -7.69 7.55
CA PHE A 39 -8.51 -7.11 6.81
C PHE A 39 -7.20 -7.26 7.56
N VAL A 40 -6.15 -7.60 6.81
CA VAL A 40 -4.77 -7.44 7.25
C VAL A 40 -4.18 -6.33 6.39
N ILE A 41 -3.75 -5.26 7.05
CA ILE A 41 -3.30 -4.03 6.38
C ILE A 41 -1.85 -3.79 6.75
N ALA A 42 -1.01 -3.57 5.75
CA ALA A 42 0.42 -3.36 5.94
C ALA A 42 0.94 -2.32 4.95
N SER A 43 2.18 -1.92 5.13
CA SER A 43 2.87 -1.05 4.20
C SER A 43 4.33 -1.45 4.05
N ALA A 44 4.94 -1.05 2.93
CA ALA A 44 6.33 -1.33 2.62
C ALA A 44 6.88 -0.26 1.67
N GLY A 45 8.17 -0.27 1.43
CA GLY A 45 8.83 0.62 0.47
C GLY A 45 9.69 -0.14 -0.51
N ILE A 46 9.86 0.43 -1.69
CA ILE A 46 10.73 -0.16 -2.72
C ILE A 46 12.21 0.16 -2.50
N SER A 47 12.51 1.11 -1.63
CA SER A 47 13.86 1.51 -1.23
C SER A 47 13.80 2.00 0.22
N ALA A 48 13.51 1.09 1.13
CA ALA A 48 13.27 1.40 2.54
C ALA A 48 14.41 0.88 3.42
N TYR A 49 14.67 1.63 4.48
CA TYR A 49 15.46 1.11 5.61
C TYR A 49 14.51 0.38 6.55
N GLU A 50 14.99 -0.67 7.19
CA GLU A 50 14.17 -1.45 8.12
C GLU A 50 14.03 -0.74 9.48
N GLY A 51 12.79 -0.76 10.01
CA GLY A 51 12.54 -0.38 11.40
C GLY A 51 12.43 1.11 11.68
N VAL A 52 12.33 1.96 10.65
CA VAL A 52 12.25 3.41 10.85
C VAL A 52 10.80 3.82 11.11
N ALA A 53 10.61 4.74 12.07
CA ALA A 53 9.29 5.31 12.36
C ALA A 53 8.79 6.15 11.18
N PRO A 54 7.46 6.33 11.05
CA PRO A 54 6.91 7.25 10.05
C PRO A 54 7.46 8.67 10.23
N ASP A 55 7.49 9.42 9.12
CA ASP A 55 7.89 10.82 9.12
C ASP A 55 7.06 11.66 10.10
N ALA A 56 7.70 12.62 10.78
CA ALA A 56 7.04 13.45 11.77
C ALA A 56 5.84 14.23 11.19
N GLY A 57 5.95 14.69 9.93
CA GLY A 57 4.86 15.37 9.25
C GLY A 57 3.66 14.44 9.03
N SER A 58 3.91 13.20 8.63
CA SER A 58 2.85 12.21 8.46
C SER A 58 2.17 11.86 9.78
N ILE A 59 2.95 11.73 10.85
CA ILE A 59 2.41 11.49 12.19
C ILE A 59 1.51 12.65 12.61
N ALA A 60 1.94 13.89 12.38
CA ALA A 60 1.17 15.07 12.75
C ALA A 60 -0.14 15.18 11.95
N VAL A 61 -0.10 14.93 10.65
CA VAL A 61 -1.30 14.94 9.81
C VAL A 61 -2.29 13.88 10.27
N ALA A 62 -1.82 12.67 10.52
CA ALA A 62 -2.65 11.58 11.01
C ALA A 62 -3.28 11.93 12.37
N ALA A 63 -2.49 12.47 13.29
CA ALA A 63 -2.96 12.86 14.62
C ALA A 63 -4.06 13.91 14.56
N ALA A 64 -3.97 14.86 13.62
CA ALA A 64 -5.00 15.87 13.41
C ALA A 64 -6.35 15.26 13.03
N HIS A 65 -6.37 14.05 12.50
CA HIS A 65 -7.58 13.30 12.15
C HIS A 65 -7.87 12.16 13.14
N GLY A 66 -7.23 12.15 14.30
CA GLY A 66 -7.44 11.12 15.32
C GLY A 66 -6.83 9.77 14.98
N ILE A 67 -5.84 9.75 14.10
CA ILE A 67 -5.21 8.51 13.64
C ILE A 67 -3.80 8.41 14.19
N THR A 68 -3.47 7.25 14.78
CA THR A 68 -2.12 6.94 15.27
C THR A 68 -1.41 6.03 14.27
N LEU A 69 -0.24 6.43 13.80
CA LEU A 69 0.57 5.60 12.91
C LEU A 69 1.48 4.71 13.75
N VAL A 70 1.37 3.40 13.54
CA VAL A 70 2.10 2.40 14.34
C VAL A 70 3.12 1.60 13.52
N SER A 71 3.17 1.83 12.22
CA SER A 71 4.03 1.06 11.32
C SER A 71 5.51 1.38 11.52
N ARG A 72 6.35 0.44 11.09
CA ARG A 72 7.80 0.64 10.94
C ARG A 72 8.16 0.34 9.51
N SER A 73 9.10 1.09 8.96
CA SER A 73 9.49 0.90 7.57
C SER A 73 10.06 -0.49 7.34
N ARG A 74 9.75 -1.05 6.18
CA ARG A 74 10.31 -2.32 5.72
C ARG A 74 10.43 -2.34 4.20
N GLN A 75 11.41 -3.08 3.73
CA GLN A 75 11.63 -3.26 2.30
C GLN A 75 10.62 -4.23 1.73
N MET A 76 9.98 -3.84 0.63
CA MET A 76 9.13 -4.73 -0.14
C MET A 76 9.97 -5.79 -0.84
N THR A 77 9.48 -7.01 -0.87
CA THR A 77 10.08 -8.14 -1.58
C THR A 77 9.06 -8.76 -2.53
N ARG A 78 9.54 -9.66 -3.40
CA ARG A 78 8.64 -10.39 -4.32
C ARG A 78 7.60 -11.23 -3.58
N VAL A 79 7.93 -11.69 -2.37
CA VAL A 79 7.01 -12.47 -1.54
C VAL A 79 5.75 -11.68 -1.22
N ASP A 80 5.85 -10.37 -1.07
CA ASP A 80 4.69 -9.50 -0.80
C ASP A 80 3.62 -9.60 -1.89
N LEU A 81 4.02 -9.86 -3.13
CA LEU A 81 3.08 -9.99 -4.25
C LEU A 81 2.26 -11.27 -4.17
N TYR A 82 2.74 -12.28 -3.45
CA TYR A 82 2.00 -13.53 -3.23
C TYR A 82 1.26 -13.54 -1.91
N ASP A 83 1.72 -12.74 -0.94
CA ASP A 83 1.14 -12.68 0.40
C ASP A 83 -0.05 -11.74 0.52
N HIS A 84 -0.33 -10.93 -0.50
CA HIS A 84 -1.39 -9.92 -0.45
C HIS A 84 -2.35 -10.08 -1.62
N HIS A 85 -3.62 -9.77 -1.38
CA HIS A 85 -4.65 -9.74 -2.42
C HIS A 85 -4.57 -8.45 -3.24
N HIS A 86 -4.27 -7.34 -2.58
CA HIS A 86 -4.16 -6.02 -3.20
C HIS A 86 -2.85 -5.37 -2.80
N VAL A 87 -2.14 -4.85 -3.79
CA VAL A 87 -0.94 -4.03 -3.60
C VAL A 87 -1.23 -2.67 -4.23
N LEU A 88 -1.30 -1.64 -3.39
CA LEU A 88 -1.68 -0.29 -3.80
C LEU A 88 -0.46 0.61 -3.74
N VAL A 89 -0.04 1.12 -4.88
CA VAL A 89 1.21 1.88 -5.01
C VAL A 89 0.95 3.38 -5.11
N ALA A 90 1.85 4.16 -4.52
CA ALA A 90 1.66 5.60 -4.38
C ALA A 90 1.81 6.34 -5.71
N ASP A 91 2.70 5.89 -6.59
CA ASP A 91 2.99 6.62 -7.82
C ASP A 91 3.51 5.70 -8.93
N ARG A 92 3.67 6.27 -10.13
CA ARG A 92 4.14 5.54 -11.30
C ARG A 92 5.60 5.05 -11.19
N PRO A 93 6.55 5.81 -10.63
CA PRO A 93 7.90 5.30 -10.41
C PRO A 93 7.94 4.05 -9.52
N VAL A 94 7.14 4.01 -8.46
CA VAL A 94 7.04 2.83 -7.59
C VAL A 94 6.48 1.65 -8.38
N LEU A 95 5.43 1.87 -9.16
CA LEU A 95 4.85 0.82 -10.00
C LEU A 95 5.87 0.27 -11.00
N ALA A 96 6.63 1.14 -11.65
CA ALA A 96 7.67 0.74 -12.59
C ALA A 96 8.75 -0.10 -11.91
N LYS A 97 9.12 0.24 -10.69
CA LYS A 97 10.12 -0.53 -9.93
C LYS A 97 9.61 -1.93 -9.60
N ILE A 98 8.34 -2.05 -9.21
CA ILE A 98 7.73 -3.36 -8.97
C ILE A 98 7.74 -4.21 -10.24
N ARG A 99 7.40 -3.61 -11.38
CA ARG A 99 7.47 -4.29 -12.68
C ARG A 99 8.88 -4.80 -12.98
N SER A 100 9.90 -3.99 -12.68
CA SER A 100 11.29 -4.38 -12.93
C SER A 100 11.74 -5.54 -12.05
N LEU A 101 11.18 -5.68 -10.83
CA LEU A 101 11.49 -6.76 -9.91
C LEU A 101 10.90 -8.10 -10.36
N THR A 102 9.82 -8.07 -11.12
CA THR A 102 9.07 -9.26 -11.53
C THR A 102 9.26 -9.62 -13.00
N GLY A 103 9.87 -8.74 -13.77
CA GLY A 103 10.09 -8.93 -15.19
C GLY A 103 8.80 -9.04 -15.99
N SER A 104 8.86 -9.69 -17.14
CA SER A 104 7.70 -9.84 -18.04
C SER A 104 6.57 -10.66 -17.45
N ALA A 105 6.83 -11.46 -16.43
CA ALA A 105 5.80 -12.25 -15.76
C ALA A 105 4.76 -11.38 -15.05
N PHE A 106 5.05 -10.10 -14.86
CA PHE A 106 4.18 -9.16 -14.17
C PHE A 106 3.42 -8.22 -15.13
N GLY A 107 3.40 -8.55 -16.42
CA GLY A 107 2.70 -7.75 -17.42
C GLY A 107 1.18 -7.70 -17.24
N GLU A 108 0.63 -8.51 -16.35
CA GLU A 108 -0.81 -8.62 -16.10
C GLU A 108 -1.22 -7.92 -14.81
N ILE A 109 -0.63 -6.78 -14.54
CA ILE A 109 -0.93 -5.97 -13.36
C ILE A 109 -2.40 -5.56 -13.39
N GLY A 110 -3.08 -5.81 -12.26
CA GLY A 110 -4.49 -5.48 -12.12
C GLY A 110 -5.45 -6.59 -12.48
N GLY A 111 -4.94 -7.75 -12.93
CA GLY A 111 -5.75 -8.91 -13.17
C GLY A 111 -5.61 -9.96 -12.06
N PRO A 112 -6.44 -11.03 -12.08
CA PRO A 112 -6.21 -12.22 -11.27
C PRO A 112 -4.96 -12.92 -11.82
N GLY A 113 -3.81 -12.31 -11.57
CA GLY A 113 -2.56 -12.70 -12.17
C GLY A 113 -1.96 -13.95 -11.55
N LYS A 114 -0.92 -14.43 -12.19
CA LYS A 114 -0.11 -15.54 -11.71
C LYS A 114 0.60 -15.23 -10.39
N THR A 115 0.61 -13.97 -9.99
CA THR A 115 1.19 -13.51 -8.73
C THR A 115 0.21 -13.59 -7.56
N GLY A 116 -1.10 -13.68 -7.84
CA GLY A 116 -2.12 -13.64 -6.80
C GLY A 116 -2.53 -12.25 -6.35
N ALA A 117 -1.66 -11.25 -6.45
CA ALA A 117 -1.97 -9.89 -6.07
C ALA A 117 -2.44 -9.06 -7.26
N ARG A 118 -3.40 -8.16 -7.02
CA ARG A 118 -3.77 -7.10 -7.95
C ARG A 118 -2.97 -5.86 -7.58
N VAL A 119 -2.11 -5.40 -8.47
CA VAL A 119 -1.28 -4.21 -8.24
C VAL A 119 -1.90 -3.03 -8.98
N ARG A 120 -2.21 -1.96 -8.26
CA ARG A 120 -2.87 -0.78 -8.81
C ARG A 120 -2.30 0.49 -8.23
N LEU A 121 -2.38 1.57 -9.00
CA LEU A 121 -2.08 2.91 -8.50
C LEU A 121 -3.19 3.33 -7.52
N LEU A 122 -2.79 3.82 -6.35
CA LEU A 122 -3.72 4.26 -5.31
C LEU A 122 -4.64 5.37 -5.83
N ALA A 123 -4.09 6.32 -6.58
CA ALA A 123 -4.87 7.42 -7.15
C ALA A 123 -5.98 6.92 -8.09
N GLN A 124 -5.75 5.87 -8.87
CA GLN A 124 -6.77 5.31 -9.76
C GLN A 124 -7.86 4.54 -9.02
N LEU A 125 -7.57 4.07 -7.82
CA LEU A 125 -8.59 3.46 -6.97
C LEU A 125 -9.60 4.52 -6.51
N ALA A 126 -9.10 5.73 -6.18
CA ALA A 126 -9.95 6.86 -5.79
C ALA A 126 -10.63 7.52 -6.99
N ASP A 127 -9.92 7.61 -8.12
CA ASP A 127 -10.43 8.21 -9.37
C ASP A 127 -9.97 7.35 -10.55
N PRO A 128 -10.82 6.47 -11.08
CA PRO A 128 -10.46 5.59 -12.20
C PRO A 128 -10.08 6.32 -13.48
N HIS A 129 -10.43 7.61 -13.59
CA HIS A 129 -10.11 8.44 -14.75
C HIS A 129 -8.86 9.30 -14.56
N ALA A 130 -8.14 9.17 -13.44
CA ALA A 130 -6.93 9.93 -13.20
C ALA A 130 -5.89 9.66 -14.30
N GLN A 131 -5.23 10.73 -14.75
CA GLN A 131 -4.21 10.68 -15.79
C GLN A 131 -3.07 11.64 -15.45
N GLY A 132 -1.89 11.40 -16.05
CA GLY A 132 -0.74 12.28 -15.86
C GLY A 132 -0.32 12.34 -14.39
N ASP A 133 -0.02 13.55 -13.91
CA ASP A 133 0.46 13.75 -12.54
C ASP A 133 -0.56 13.37 -11.47
N ALA A 134 -1.86 13.33 -11.82
CA ALA A 134 -2.89 12.86 -10.92
C ALA A 134 -2.75 11.37 -10.56
N LEU A 135 -1.94 10.61 -11.28
CA LEU A 135 -1.64 9.21 -10.97
C LEU A 135 -0.67 9.05 -9.80
N ASP A 136 0.02 10.11 -9.42
CA ASP A 136 1.04 10.07 -8.39
C ASP A 136 0.50 10.76 -7.12
N VAL A 137 0.53 10.05 -6.01
CA VAL A 137 0.16 10.62 -4.72
C VAL A 137 1.34 11.41 -4.17
N ALA A 138 1.11 12.69 -3.94
CA ALA A 138 2.13 13.62 -3.44
C ALA A 138 2.52 13.31 -2.00
#